data_41344dd716d23699fc608000383e53f3
#
_entry.id   41344dd716d23699fc608000383e53f3
#
_cell.length_a   1.000
_cell.length_b   1.000
_cell.length_c   1.000
_cell.angle_alpha   90.00
_cell.angle_beta   90.00
_cell.angle_gamma   90.00
#
_symmetry.space_group_name_H-M   'P 1'
#
loop_
_entity.id
_entity.type
_entity.pdbx_description
1 polymer ?
#
loop_
_entity_poly.entity_id
_entity_poly.type
_entity_poly.pdbx_seq_one_letter_code
_entity_poly.pdbx_strand_id
1 'polypeptide(L)'
;MRSVTKKIETLRQATAESCVRAAAETLKRLLANDVPKKDILPIAKAAGVMAAKKTPDLLPYCHPVPIDWVGIEFDIQEFQVMIRVTVEAV
;
A
#
# COMPACT_ATOMS: atom_id res chain seq x y z
N MET A 1 18.91 22.10 -25.33
CA MET A 1 18.38 21.64 -24.77
C MET A 1 18.35 20.50 -24.91
N ARG A 2 18.92 19.98 -24.60
CA ARG A 2 18.54 18.97 -24.77
C ARG A 2 17.27 19.00 -25.01
N SER A 3 17.02 18.45 -25.76
CA SER A 3 15.72 18.48 -26.04
C SER A 3 14.98 17.83 -24.94
N VAL A 4 14.42 18.62 -24.18
CA VAL A 4 13.60 18.14 -23.13
C VAL A 4 12.42 17.39 -23.67
N THR A 5 12.02 17.77 -24.85
CA THR A 5 10.93 17.08 -25.50
C THR A 5 11.24 15.65 -25.81
N LYS A 6 12.50 15.29 -25.77
CA LYS A 6 12.91 13.91 -25.97
C LYS A 6 13.14 13.17 -24.67
N LYS A 7 12.80 13.77 -23.58
CA LYS A 7 12.93 13.10 -22.29
C LYS A 7 12.03 11.89 -22.25
N ILE A 8 12.62 10.76 -21.95
CA ILE A 8 11.88 9.52 -21.79
C ILE A 8 11.42 9.42 -20.37
N GLU A 9 10.11 9.35 -20.20
CA GLU A 9 9.55 9.10 -18.89
C GLU A 9 9.57 7.60 -18.64
N THR A 10 10.15 7.21 -17.53
CA THR A 10 10.23 5.80 -17.14
C THR A 10 9.32 5.55 -15.97
N LEU A 11 8.39 4.65 -16.14
CA LEU A 11 7.56 4.21 -15.04
C LEU A 11 8.42 3.45 -14.05
N ARG A 12 8.40 3.88 -12.81
CA ARG A 12 9.06 3.21 -11.70
C ARG A 12 8.02 2.53 -10.85
N GLN A 13 8.31 1.32 -10.43
CA GLN A 13 7.40 0.54 -9.62
C GLN A 13 8.18 -0.09 -8.48
N ALA A 14 7.60 -0.08 -7.31
CA ALA A 14 8.14 -0.74 -6.14
C ALA A 14 7.03 -1.53 -5.47
N THR A 15 7.35 -2.75 -5.04
CA THR A 15 6.42 -3.59 -4.31
C THR A 15 7.06 -4.01 -2.99
N ALA A 16 6.29 -3.90 -1.93
CA ALA A 16 6.69 -4.37 -0.61
C ALA A 16 5.64 -5.33 -0.08
N GLU A 17 6.10 -6.31 0.67
CA GLU A 17 5.22 -7.25 1.33
C GLU A 17 5.47 -7.26 2.81
N SER A 18 4.41 -7.44 3.59
CA SER A 18 4.49 -7.60 5.02
C SER A 18 3.51 -8.67 5.47
N CYS A 19 3.65 -9.12 6.70
CA CYS A 19 2.84 -10.18 7.25
C CYS A 19 2.42 -9.81 8.66
N VAL A 20 1.13 -9.96 8.94
CA VAL A 20 0.59 -9.83 10.29
C VAL A 20 0.07 -11.18 10.72
N ARG A 21 0.61 -11.71 11.80
CA ARG A 21 0.16 -13.00 12.35
C ARG A 21 -0.96 -12.77 13.34
N ALA A 22 -1.96 -13.63 13.29
CA ALA A 22 -3.10 -13.56 14.20
C ALA A 22 -3.68 -14.95 14.38
N ALA A 23 -4.52 -15.09 15.41
CA ALA A 23 -5.23 -16.35 15.64
C ALA A 23 -6.19 -16.64 14.49
N ALA A 24 -6.36 -17.92 14.19
CA ALA A 24 -7.23 -18.35 13.09
C ALA A 24 -8.65 -17.80 13.23
N GLU A 25 -9.18 -17.80 14.45
CA GLU A 25 -10.53 -17.29 14.67
C GLU A 25 -10.64 -15.82 14.41
N THR A 26 -9.64 -15.02 14.76
CA THR A 26 -9.60 -13.61 14.48
C THR A 26 -9.65 -13.36 12.96
N LEU A 27 -8.92 -14.15 12.20
CA LEU A 27 -8.87 -14.00 10.75
C LEU A 27 -10.18 -14.43 10.09
N LYS A 28 -10.85 -15.45 10.63
CA LYS A 28 -12.18 -15.84 10.15
C LYS A 28 -13.19 -14.71 10.36
N ARG A 29 -13.13 -14.07 11.51
CA ARG A 29 -14.02 -12.94 11.80
C ARG A 29 -13.73 -11.75 10.91
N LEU A 30 -12.47 -11.51 10.61
CA LEU A 30 -12.08 -10.44 9.70
C LEU A 30 -12.62 -10.69 8.30
N LEU A 31 -12.51 -11.93 7.78
CA LEU A 31 -13.06 -12.29 6.49
C LEU A 31 -14.59 -12.13 6.45
N ALA A 32 -15.26 -12.44 7.54
CA ALA A 32 -16.71 -12.32 7.63
C ALA A 32 -17.18 -10.91 7.93
N ASN A 33 -16.24 -9.95 8.08
CA ASN A 33 -16.54 -8.59 8.51
C ASN A 33 -17.27 -8.55 9.87
N ASP A 34 -17.00 -9.55 10.72
CA ASP A 34 -17.61 -9.71 12.03
C ASP A 34 -16.58 -9.36 13.11
N VAL A 35 -16.24 -8.09 13.17
CA VAL A 35 -15.32 -7.53 14.16
C VAL A 35 -15.92 -6.25 14.73
N PRO A 36 -15.51 -5.83 15.96
CA PRO A 36 -16.10 -4.66 16.57
C PRO A 36 -16.08 -3.41 15.71
N LYS A 37 -14.98 -3.21 14.98
CA LYS A 37 -14.89 -2.12 14.00
C LYS A 37 -15.05 -2.73 12.61
N LYS A 38 -16.23 -2.57 12.04
CA LYS A 38 -16.50 -3.13 10.70
C LYS A 38 -15.71 -2.39 9.63
N ASP A 39 -15.58 -3.05 8.49
CA ASP A 39 -14.91 -2.50 7.32
C ASP A 39 -13.42 -2.17 7.57
N ILE A 40 -12.76 -3.01 8.35
CA ILE A 40 -11.34 -2.81 8.68
C ILE A 40 -10.48 -2.82 7.44
N LEU A 41 -10.69 -3.76 6.51
CA LEU A 41 -9.84 -3.88 5.33
C LEU A 41 -9.95 -2.66 4.40
N PRO A 42 -11.15 -2.17 4.06
CA PRO A 42 -11.25 -0.95 3.27
C PRO A 42 -10.62 0.27 3.95
N ILE A 43 -10.80 0.40 5.27
CA ILE A 43 -10.23 1.50 6.02
C ILE A 43 -8.70 1.41 6.07
N ALA A 44 -8.17 0.21 6.29
CA ALA A 44 -6.73 -0.02 6.28
C ALA A 44 -6.13 0.29 4.91
N LYS A 45 -6.82 -0.08 3.84
CA LYS A 45 -6.39 0.21 2.48
C LYS A 45 -6.33 1.72 2.24
N ALA A 46 -7.36 2.46 2.63
CA ALA A 46 -7.38 3.90 2.49
C ALA A 46 -6.24 4.56 3.28
N ALA A 47 -6.01 4.11 4.51
CA ALA A 47 -4.92 4.62 5.32
C ALA A 47 -3.56 4.35 4.69
N GLY A 48 -3.37 3.17 4.12
CA GLY A 48 -2.13 2.81 3.43
C GLY A 48 -1.86 3.68 2.21
N VAL A 49 -2.90 3.95 1.42
CA VAL A 49 -2.78 4.84 0.25
C VAL A 49 -2.38 6.24 0.69
N MET A 50 -3.02 6.76 1.72
CA MET A 50 -2.68 8.09 2.25
C MET A 50 -1.25 8.13 2.77
N ALA A 51 -0.81 7.11 3.49
CA ALA A 51 0.54 7.03 4.01
C ALA A 51 1.57 7.04 2.89
N ALA A 52 1.34 6.26 1.82
CA ALA A 52 2.22 6.24 0.68
C ALA A 52 2.35 7.62 0.02
N LYS A 53 1.24 8.30 -0.16
CA LYS A 53 1.22 9.62 -0.79
C LYS A 53 1.87 10.70 0.09
N LYS A 54 1.89 10.51 1.40
CA LYS A 54 2.50 11.46 2.33
C LYS A 54 3.95 11.13 2.68
N THR A 55 4.48 10.02 2.20
CA THR A 55 5.84 9.59 2.54
C THR A 55 6.89 10.66 2.26
N PRO A 56 6.86 11.39 1.13
CA PRO A 56 7.83 12.45 0.90
C PRO A 56 7.80 13.56 1.94
N ASP A 57 6.63 13.80 2.56
CA ASP A 57 6.49 14.81 3.61
C ASP A 57 7.01 14.34 4.96
N LEU A 58 7.05 13.02 5.16
CA LEU A 58 7.43 12.43 6.44
C LEU A 58 8.90 12.08 6.52
N LEU A 59 9.56 11.83 5.41
CA LEU A 59 10.96 11.43 5.35
C LEU A 59 11.80 12.59 4.84
N PRO A 60 12.70 13.14 5.68
CA PRO A 60 13.43 14.36 5.32
C PRO A 60 14.34 14.22 4.12
N TYR A 61 14.75 13.01 3.78
CA TYR A 61 15.64 12.78 2.65
C TYR A 61 14.92 12.30 1.40
N CYS A 62 13.60 12.23 1.45
CA CYS A 62 12.81 11.78 0.33
C CYS A 62 12.49 12.96 -0.57
N HIS A 63 12.80 12.85 -1.84
CA HIS A 63 12.41 13.89 -2.79
C HIS A 63 10.90 13.83 -3.00
N PRO A 64 10.25 14.97 -3.20
CA PRO A 64 8.82 14.97 -3.51
C PRO A 64 8.60 14.40 -4.91
N VAL A 65 8.31 13.11 -4.95
CA VAL A 65 8.00 12.40 -6.19
C VAL A 65 6.50 12.16 -6.21
N PRO A 66 5.81 12.66 -7.24
CA PRO A 66 4.39 12.38 -7.36
C PRO A 66 4.16 10.87 -7.48
N ILE A 67 3.24 10.37 -6.68
CA ILE A 67 2.82 8.98 -6.74
C ILE A 67 1.61 8.90 -7.65
N ASP A 68 1.73 8.15 -8.75
CA ASP A 68 0.67 8.05 -9.71
C ASP A 68 -0.36 7.00 -9.32
N TRP A 69 0.08 5.94 -8.66
CA TRP A 69 -0.81 4.86 -8.31
C TRP A 69 -0.29 4.09 -7.10
N VAL A 70 -1.20 3.70 -6.23
CA VAL A 70 -0.91 2.85 -5.08
C VAL A 70 -1.94 1.74 -5.06
N GLY A 71 -1.47 0.50 -5.06
CA GLY A 71 -2.31 -0.67 -4.90
C GLY A 71 -1.98 -1.38 -3.60
N ILE A 72 -3.00 -1.79 -2.88
CA ILE A 72 -2.84 -2.53 -1.64
C ILE A 72 -3.72 -3.77 -1.73
N GLU A 73 -3.10 -4.93 -1.53
CA GLU A 73 -3.77 -6.20 -1.57
C GLU A 73 -3.59 -6.92 -0.25
N PHE A 74 -4.64 -7.57 0.21
CA PHE A 74 -4.62 -8.40 1.40
C PHE A 74 -4.90 -9.84 1.00
N ASP A 75 -4.08 -10.76 1.51
CA ASP A 75 -4.31 -12.19 1.38
C ASP A 75 -4.46 -12.74 2.78
N ILE A 76 -5.69 -13.06 3.18
CA ILE A 76 -6.00 -13.54 4.51
C ILE A 76 -5.88 -15.05 4.50
N GLN A 77 -4.89 -15.55 5.22
CA GLN A 77 -4.59 -16.96 5.37
C GLN A 77 -5.07 -17.45 6.73
N GLU A 78 -4.77 -18.70 7.05
CA GLU A 78 -5.30 -19.31 8.28
C GLU A 78 -4.77 -18.64 9.55
N PHE A 79 -3.47 -18.28 9.57
CA PHE A 79 -2.82 -17.73 10.75
C PHE A 79 -2.15 -16.39 10.49
N GLN A 80 -2.34 -15.82 9.32
CA GLN A 80 -1.67 -14.57 8.98
C GLN A 80 -2.40 -13.84 7.87
N VAL A 81 -2.15 -12.54 7.79
CA VAL A 81 -2.56 -11.72 6.66
C VAL A 81 -1.28 -11.29 5.95
N MET A 82 -1.18 -11.63 4.68
CA MET A 82 -0.12 -11.10 3.82
C MET A 82 -0.61 -9.80 3.21
N ILE A 83 0.22 -8.78 3.27
CA ILE A 83 -0.11 -7.47 2.75
C ILE A 83 0.90 -7.12 1.67
N ARG A 84 0.41 -6.81 0.48
CA ARG A 84 1.26 -6.38 -0.63
C ARG A 84 0.90 -4.97 -1.01
N VAL A 85 1.90 -4.10 -1.05
CA VAL A 85 1.73 -2.71 -1.46
C VAL A 85 2.58 -2.49 -2.70
N THR A 86 1.96 -1.97 -3.75
CA THR A 86 2.65 -1.62 -4.98
C THR A 86 2.46 -0.13 -5.23
N VAL A 87 3.55 0.56 -5.52
CA VAL A 87 3.55 1.99 -5.78
C VAL A 87 4.15 2.22 -7.16
N GLU A 88 3.50 3.07 -7.94
CA GLU A 88 3.99 3.46 -9.26
C GLU A 88 4.17 4.97 -9.33
N ALA A 89 5.26 5.37 -9.96
CA ALA A 89 5.59 6.76 -10.19
C ALA A 89 6.36 6.89 -11.50
N VAL A 90 6.17 8.00 -12.14
CA VAL A 90 6.88 8.31 -13.39
C VAL A 90 8.09 9.20 -13.12
#